data_3df801d52919d39012359c5b1e88fe47
#
_entry.id   3df801d52919d39012359c5b1e88fe47
#
_cell.length_a   1.000
_cell.length_b   1.000
_cell.length_c   1.000
_cell.angle_alpha   90.00
_cell.angle_beta   90.00
_cell.angle_gamma   90.00
#
_symmetry.space_group_name_H-M   'P 1'
#
loop_
_entity.id
_entity.type
_entity.pdbx_description
1 polymer ?
#
loop_
_entity_poly.entity_id
_entity_poly.type
_entity_poly.pdbx_seq_one_letter_code
_entity_poly.pdbx_strand_id
1 'polypeptide(L)'
;MTDTPRVLILSASIGEGHDLPARMIADGLRQERPGIHVRIEDGLLAMGWPIDRAVLGGARMESRVGGLFFDALYWVYAQVAPTRRLGGWLLETLGGRRLLALIAAERPDIVVATYPGVSEALGRLRQRGRLDVPVASAITDLAGLHYWAHPGVDLHLVIHRESIEEVRAIAPASRIVWANGMWSPDFLVPRDRGDARRALDLPPDGPVIVVSGGGWAMGDLAGAAEAALRVDAATVVCLCGRMEEVRASLAARFAGERRLRALGFTDVMGDWLAAGDALIHSTVGLTVLEAIIRGCPVISYGWGRGHIRANNHAYRRFGLADVATTRAELDAALRRALAHRPEPDLSLTQIPSAASEILAQAGR
;
A
#
# COMPACT_ATOMS: atom_id res chain seq x y z
N MET A 1 29.59 2.10 -25.70
CA MET A 1 29.31 2.23 -24.26
C MET A 1 27.81 2.41 -24.16
N THR A 2 27.08 1.38 -23.75
CA THR A 2 25.63 1.52 -23.51
C THR A 2 25.46 2.45 -22.32
N ASP A 3 24.83 3.59 -22.58
CA ASP A 3 24.58 4.61 -21.55
C ASP A 3 23.79 3.95 -20.40
N THR A 4 24.21 4.18 -19.16
CA THR A 4 23.58 3.55 -17.99
C THR A 4 22.21 4.18 -17.79
N PRO A 5 21.10 3.41 -17.76
CA PRO A 5 19.77 3.96 -17.66
C PRO A 5 19.59 4.85 -16.43
N ARG A 6 18.82 5.89 -16.60
CA ARG A 6 18.44 6.84 -15.55
C ARG A 6 16.95 6.64 -15.22
N VAL A 7 16.64 6.35 -13.99
CA VAL A 7 15.27 6.10 -13.53
C VAL A 7 14.87 7.19 -12.52
N LEU A 8 13.77 7.88 -12.79
CA LEU A 8 13.15 8.80 -11.85
C LEU A 8 11.92 8.15 -11.24
N ILE A 9 11.91 7.98 -9.92
CA ILE A 9 10.77 7.43 -9.18
C ILE A 9 10.07 8.59 -8.46
N LEU A 10 8.78 8.76 -8.72
CA LEU A 10 7.93 9.79 -8.13
C LEU A 10 6.98 9.17 -7.12
N SER A 11 7.26 9.38 -5.85
CA SER A 11 6.47 8.93 -4.71
C SER A 11 5.54 10.02 -4.17
N ALA A 12 4.94 9.79 -3.01
CA ALA A 12 4.28 10.81 -2.21
C ALA A 12 4.40 10.46 -0.73
N SER A 13 4.87 11.40 0.08
CA SER A 13 5.07 11.23 1.52
C SER A 13 3.73 11.25 2.29
N ILE A 14 2.77 10.43 1.84
CA ILE A 14 1.47 10.19 2.44
C ILE A 14 1.41 8.74 2.93
N GLY A 15 2.10 8.46 4.03
CA GLY A 15 2.22 7.12 4.60
C GLY A 15 3.21 6.22 3.86
N GLU A 16 3.51 5.06 4.45
CA GLU A 16 4.50 4.11 3.91
C GLU A 16 4.03 3.39 2.63
N GLY A 17 2.72 3.42 2.33
CA GLY A 17 2.15 2.69 1.18
C GLY A 17 2.68 3.14 -0.19
N HIS A 18 3.29 4.32 -0.28
CA HIS A 18 3.85 4.87 -1.52
C HIS A 18 5.38 4.96 -1.47
N ASP A 19 5.94 5.29 -0.31
CA ASP A 19 7.38 5.45 -0.14
C ASP A 19 8.12 4.11 -0.06
N LEU A 20 7.54 3.10 0.58
CA LEU A 20 8.14 1.78 0.64
C LEU A 20 8.30 1.16 -0.75
N PRO A 21 7.28 1.11 -1.63
CA PRO A 21 7.45 0.63 -3.00
C PRO A 21 8.51 1.39 -3.79
N ALA A 22 8.59 2.71 -3.62
CA ALA A 22 9.61 3.53 -4.28
C ALA A 22 11.03 3.11 -3.88
N ARG A 23 11.26 2.90 -2.58
CA ARG A 23 12.55 2.41 -2.07
C ARG A 23 12.86 1.00 -2.55
N MET A 24 11.89 0.10 -2.47
CA MET A 24 12.08 -1.31 -2.88
C MET A 24 12.40 -1.43 -4.37
N ILE A 25 11.69 -0.69 -5.22
CA ILE A 25 11.98 -0.63 -6.65
C ILE A 25 13.39 -0.06 -6.90
N ALA A 26 13.77 1.02 -6.20
CA ALA A 26 15.09 1.62 -6.35
C ALA A 26 16.21 0.65 -5.96
N ASP A 27 16.03 -0.09 -4.87
CA ASP A 27 17.00 -1.07 -4.40
C ASP A 27 17.07 -2.29 -5.35
N GLY A 28 15.94 -2.78 -5.84
CA GLY A 28 15.89 -3.82 -6.86
C GLY A 28 16.60 -3.39 -8.16
N LEU A 29 16.38 -2.17 -8.63
CA LEU A 29 17.08 -1.62 -9.80
C LEU A 29 18.60 -1.58 -9.61
N ARG A 30 19.08 -1.16 -8.43
CA ARG A 30 20.52 -1.13 -8.11
C ARG A 30 21.13 -2.54 -8.00
N GLN A 31 20.35 -3.51 -7.51
CA GLN A 31 20.77 -4.92 -7.44
C GLN A 31 20.86 -5.54 -8.82
N GLU A 32 19.85 -5.35 -9.69
CA GLU A 32 19.83 -5.93 -11.04
C GLU A 32 20.83 -5.26 -11.99
N ARG A 33 21.08 -3.96 -11.81
CA ARG A 33 22.03 -3.21 -12.63
C ARG A 33 22.91 -2.30 -11.78
N PRO A 34 24.04 -2.81 -11.27
CA PRO A 34 25.01 -1.99 -10.53
C PRO A 34 25.46 -0.78 -11.35
N GLY A 35 25.47 0.39 -10.72
CA GLY A 35 25.82 1.66 -11.36
C GLY A 35 24.65 2.40 -12.01
N ILE A 36 23.44 1.84 -12.01
CA ILE A 36 22.23 2.55 -12.48
C ILE A 36 22.00 3.84 -11.69
N HIS A 37 21.60 4.89 -12.39
CA HIS A 37 21.22 6.14 -11.74
C HIS A 37 19.73 6.12 -11.38
N VAL A 38 19.43 5.97 -10.10
CA VAL A 38 18.04 6.00 -9.59
C VAL A 38 17.86 7.16 -8.64
N ARG A 39 16.89 8.04 -8.93
CA ARG A 39 16.48 9.16 -8.09
C ARG A 39 15.04 8.97 -7.63
N ILE A 40 14.79 9.16 -6.34
CA ILE A 40 13.44 9.19 -5.76
C ILE A 40 13.13 10.63 -5.38
N GLU A 41 11.97 11.13 -5.82
CA GLU A 41 11.46 12.46 -5.48
C GLU A 41 10.00 12.34 -5.02
N ASP A 42 9.56 13.27 -4.17
CA ASP A 42 8.15 13.40 -3.84
C ASP A 42 7.42 14.09 -4.99
N GLY A 43 6.70 13.27 -5.78
CA GLY A 43 5.95 13.75 -6.94
C GLY A 43 4.78 14.65 -6.59
N LEU A 44 4.18 14.49 -5.38
CA LEU A 44 3.12 15.37 -4.91
C LEU A 44 3.67 16.76 -4.57
N LEU A 45 4.78 16.82 -3.84
CA LEU A 45 5.46 18.09 -3.55
C LEU A 45 6.01 18.74 -4.83
N ALA A 46 6.49 17.93 -5.78
CA ALA A 46 6.95 18.41 -7.08
C ALA A 46 5.82 19.05 -7.90
N MET A 47 4.56 18.60 -7.77
CA MET A 47 3.41 19.28 -8.36
C MET A 47 3.18 20.66 -7.74
N GLY A 48 3.50 20.82 -6.46
CA GLY A 48 3.47 22.07 -5.70
C GLY A 48 2.07 22.65 -5.45
N TRP A 49 2.05 23.90 -4.94
CA TRP A 49 0.81 24.60 -4.64
C TRP A 49 -0.07 24.78 -5.91
N PRO A 50 -1.40 24.55 -5.84
CA PRO A 50 -2.21 24.23 -4.66
C PRO A 50 -2.41 22.73 -4.40
N ILE A 51 -1.87 21.83 -5.22
CA ILE A 51 -2.16 20.38 -5.19
C ILE A 51 -1.64 19.76 -3.89
N ASP A 52 -0.37 20.02 -3.55
CA ASP A 52 0.26 19.50 -2.34
C ASP A 52 -0.54 19.82 -1.08
N ARG A 53 -0.98 21.07 -0.93
CA ARG A 53 -1.79 21.49 0.22
C ARG A 53 -3.19 20.91 0.21
N ALA A 54 -3.84 20.82 -0.94
CA ALA A 54 -5.17 20.25 -1.06
C ALA A 54 -5.17 18.76 -0.66
N VAL A 55 -4.19 17.99 -1.14
CA VAL A 55 -4.06 16.56 -0.84
C VAL A 55 -3.64 16.34 0.61
N LEU A 56 -2.58 17.01 1.08
CA LEU A 56 -2.12 16.89 2.48
C LEU A 56 -3.15 17.40 3.48
N GLY A 57 -3.87 18.47 3.13
CA GLY A 57 -4.98 19.00 3.93
C GLY A 57 -6.15 18.02 3.99
N GLY A 58 -6.50 17.39 2.86
CA GLY A 58 -7.52 16.34 2.78
C GLY A 58 -7.17 15.13 3.65
N ALA A 59 -5.95 14.62 3.55
CA ALA A 59 -5.48 13.50 4.36
C ALA A 59 -5.50 13.78 5.87
N ARG A 60 -5.14 15.01 6.28
CA ARG A 60 -5.23 15.43 7.69
C ARG A 60 -6.68 15.65 8.15
N MET A 61 -7.56 16.11 7.27
CA MET A 61 -8.97 16.33 7.58
C MET A 61 -9.73 15.00 7.69
N GLU A 62 -9.35 14.00 6.90
CA GLU A 62 -9.90 12.64 6.99
C GLU A 62 -9.81 12.05 8.40
N SER A 63 -8.72 12.34 9.11
CA SER A 63 -8.53 11.89 10.49
C SER A 63 -9.38 12.65 11.53
N ARG A 64 -9.97 13.82 11.18
CA ARG A 64 -10.62 14.75 12.13
C ARG A 64 -12.12 14.94 11.91
N VAL A 65 -12.63 14.79 10.69
CA VAL A 65 -14.03 15.10 10.33
C VAL A 65 -14.83 13.84 10.02
N GLY A 66 -16.08 13.79 10.49
CA GLY A 66 -16.97 12.63 10.38
C GLY A 66 -17.10 12.03 8.96
N GLY A 67 -17.01 10.71 8.89
CA GLY A 67 -16.72 9.89 7.73
C GLY A 67 -17.65 9.95 6.52
N LEU A 68 -18.95 10.21 6.72
CA LEU A 68 -19.93 10.10 5.63
C LEU A 68 -19.77 11.20 4.57
N PHE A 69 -19.42 12.40 4.98
CA PHE A 69 -19.21 13.51 4.05
C PHE A 69 -17.96 13.29 3.19
N PHE A 70 -16.87 12.83 3.80
CA PHE A 70 -15.63 12.53 3.08
C PHE A 70 -15.82 11.37 2.10
N ASP A 71 -16.52 10.31 2.49
CA ASP A 71 -16.85 9.18 1.61
C ASP A 71 -17.68 9.62 0.39
N ALA A 72 -18.68 10.47 0.60
CA ALA A 72 -19.49 11.00 -0.48
C ALA A 72 -18.65 11.86 -1.43
N LEU A 73 -17.79 12.73 -0.89
CA LEU A 73 -16.89 13.57 -1.67
C LEU A 73 -15.87 12.74 -2.47
N TYR A 74 -15.26 11.75 -1.83
CA TYR A 74 -14.33 10.83 -2.49
C TYR A 74 -15.04 10.02 -3.57
N TRP A 75 -16.25 9.53 -3.30
CA TRP A 75 -17.04 8.79 -4.30
C TRP A 75 -17.34 9.65 -5.52
N VAL A 76 -17.81 10.90 -5.30
CA VAL A 76 -18.04 11.85 -6.38
C VAL A 76 -16.75 12.12 -7.16
N TYR A 77 -15.63 12.32 -6.46
CA TYR A 77 -14.35 12.65 -7.09
C TYR A 77 -13.76 11.46 -7.87
N ALA A 78 -13.82 10.25 -7.32
CA ALA A 78 -13.14 9.08 -7.87
C ALA A 78 -14.02 8.21 -8.77
N GLN A 79 -15.33 8.09 -8.49
CA GLN A 79 -16.22 7.16 -9.17
C GLN A 79 -17.09 7.84 -10.24
N VAL A 80 -17.41 9.11 -10.08
CA VAL A 80 -18.22 9.83 -11.06
C VAL A 80 -17.36 10.34 -12.21
N ALA A 81 -17.60 9.86 -13.42
CA ALA A 81 -16.73 10.10 -14.58
C ALA A 81 -16.46 11.58 -14.90
N PRO A 82 -17.44 12.52 -14.87
CA PRO A 82 -17.18 13.93 -15.12
C PRO A 82 -16.25 14.57 -14.11
N THR A 83 -16.47 14.31 -12.81
CA THR A 83 -15.66 14.91 -11.72
C THR A 83 -14.28 14.30 -11.67
N ARG A 84 -14.14 12.99 -11.94
CA ARG A 84 -12.85 12.34 -12.11
C ARG A 84 -12.06 12.94 -13.26
N ARG A 85 -12.69 13.19 -14.43
CA ARG A 85 -12.03 13.83 -15.55
C ARG A 85 -11.58 15.25 -15.22
N LEU A 86 -12.41 15.99 -14.48
CA LEU A 86 -12.07 17.33 -13.99
C LEU A 86 -10.88 17.27 -13.01
N GLY A 87 -10.91 16.34 -12.06
CA GLY A 87 -9.81 16.14 -11.11
C GLY A 87 -8.48 15.84 -11.80
N GLY A 88 -8.49 14.90 -12.76
CA GLY A 88 -7.30 14.59 -13.55
C GLY A 88 -6.83 15.79 -14.41
N TRP A 89 -7.75 16.56 -14.97
CA TRP A 89 -7.42 17.81 -15.69
C TRP A 89 -6.77 18.86 -14.77
N LEU A 90 -7.27 19.00 -13.54
CA LEU A 90 -6.67 19.89 -12.54
C LEU A 90 -5.28 19.45 -12.14
N LEU A 91 -5.06 18.15 -11.87
CA LEU A 91 -3.74 17.59 -11.56
C LEU A 91 -2.73 17.90 -12.67
N GLU A 92 -3.10 17.66 -13.92
CA GLU A 92 -2.25 17.95 -15.07
C GLU A 92 -2.01 19.45 -15.25
N THR A 93 -3.06 20.28 -15.18
CA THR A 93 -2.96 21.71 -15.48
C THR A 93 -2.15 22.44 -14.42
N LEU A 94 -2.36 22.14 -13.15
CA LEU A 94 -1.73 22.82 -12.02
C LEU A 94 -0.34 22.23 -11.68
N GLY A 95 -0.17 20.90 -11.77
CA GLY A 95 1.07 20.21 -11.41
C GLY A 95 1.96 19.83 -12.59
N GLY A 96 1.36 19.62 -13.78
CA GLY A 96 2.06 19.03 -14.91
C GLY A 96 3.27 19.84 -15.41
N ARG A 97 3.21 21.19 -15.38
CA ARG A 97 4.36 22.02 -15.79
C ARG A 97 5.59 21.80 -14.90
N ARG A 98 5.38 21.66 -13.60
CA ARG A 98 6.46 21.42 -12.63
C ARG A 98 7.02 20.01 -12.74
N LEU A 99 6.14 19.00 -12.94
CA LEU A 99 6.59 17.64 -13.23
C LEU A 99 7.44 17.58 -14.50
N LEU A 100 7.02 18.23 -15.58
CA LEU A 100 7.81 18.33 -16.81
C LEU A 100 9.16 19.02 -16.61
N ALA A 101 9.22 20.09 -15.80
CA ALA A 101 10.46 20.78 -15.49
C ALA A 101 11.43 19.86 -14.69
N LEU A 102 10.92 19.09 -13.72
CA LEU A 102 11.69 18.11 -12.97
C LEU A 102 12.23 17.01 -13.89
N ILE A 103 11.38 16.43 -14.74
CA ILE A 103 11.75 15.38 -15.68
C ILE A 103 12.81 15.90 -16.68
N ALA A 104 12.64 17.12 -17.18
CA ALA A 104 13.62 17.73 -18.09
C ALA A 104 14.98 18.00 -17.42
N ALA A 105 15.00 18.33 -16.12
CA ALA A 105 16.22 18.52 -15.34
C ALA A 105 16.94 17.19 -15.07
N GLU A 106 16.19 16.13 -14.74
CA GLU A 106 16.73 14.82 -14.39
C GLU A 106 17.08 13.98 -15.63
N ARG A 107 16.46 14.24 -16.78
CA ARG A 107 16.63 13.50 -18.05
C ARG A 107 16.58 11.98 -17.85
N PRO A 108 15.51 11.43 -17.26
CA PRO A 108 15.39 10.00 -17.08
C PRO A 108 15.04 9.30 -18.39
N ASP A 109 15.43 8.03 -18.52
CA ASP A 109 15.00 7.14 -19.61
C ASP A 109 13.60 6.56 -19.33
N ILE A 110 13.16 6.56 -18.07
CA ILE A 110 11.82 6.17 -17.63
C ILE A 110 11.43 6.88 -16.33
N VAL A 111 10.14 7.23 -16.20
CA VAL A 111 9.57 7.74 -14.96
C VAL A 111 8.65 6.69 -14.34
N VAL A 112 8.84 6.38 -13.06
CA VAL A 112 8.02 5.43 -12.30
C VAL A 112 7.20 6.20 -11.27
N ALA A 113 5.89 6.05 -11.29
CA ALA A 113 5.00 6.63 -10.28
C ALA A 113 4.57 5.56 -9.28
N THR A 114 4.72 5.84 -7.99
CA THR A 114 4.21 5.01 -6.88
C THR A 114 3.05 5.69 -6.13
N TYR A 115 2.46 6.73 -6.74
CA TYR A 115 1.32 7.46 -6.20
C TYR A 115 0.25 7.72 -7.28
N PRO A 116 -1.05 7.46 -7.01
CA PRO A 116 -2.09 7.50 -8.03
C PRO A 116 -2.25 8.86 -8.71
N GLY A 117 -2.22 9.96 -7.95
CA GLY A 117 -2.34 11.31 -8.52
C GLY A 117 -1.20 11.68 -9.47
N VAL A 118 0.02 11.17 -9.21
CA VAL A 118 1.19 11.33 -10.10
C VAL A 118 1.01 10.47 -11.35
N SER A 119 0.56 9.21 -11.21
CA SER A 119 0.27 8.32 -12.35
C SER A 119 -0.75 8.95 -13.30
N GLU A 120 -1.83 9.51 -12.78
CA GLU A 120 -2.86 10.22 -13.56
C GLU A 120 -2.27 11.42 -14.30
N ALA A 121 -1.49 12.28 -13.62
CA ALA A 121 -0.91 13.47 -14.24
C ALA A 121 0.09 13.10 -15.35
N LEU A 122 0.98 12.15 -15.10
CA LEU A 122 1.97 11.68 -16.08
C LEU A 122 1.28 11.01 -17.28
N GLY A 123 0.30 10.15 -17.04
CA GLY A 123 -0.48 9.50 -18.10
C GLY A 123 -1.17 10.52 -19.03
N ARG A 124 -1.74 11.58 -18.46
CA ARG A 124 -2.33 12.67 -19.26
C ARG A 124 -1.30 13.44 -20.07
N LEU A 125 -0.16 13.78 -19.47
CA LEU A 125 0.94 14.45 -20.18
C LEU A 125 1.44 13.59 -21.36
N ARG A 126 1.57 12.30 -21.15
CA ARG A 126 1.96 11.31 -22.15
C ARG A 126 0.93 11.22 -23.28
N GLN A 127 -0.34 11.02 -22.93
CA GLN A 127 -1.44 10.92 -23.91
C GLN A 127 -1.58 12.17 -24.78
N ARG A 128 -1.20 13.35 -24.27
CA ARG A 128 -1.25 14.62 -25.00
C ARG A 128 0.04 14.94 -25.77
N GLY A 129 1.02 14.02 -25.80
CA GLY A 129 2.30 14.22 -26.47
C GLY A 129 3.16 15.33 -25.84
N ARG A 130 2.98 15.61 -24.55
CA ARG A 130 3.76 16.61 -23.79
C ARG A 130 4.92 16.00 -23.02
N LEU A 131 4.93 14.68 -22.91
CA LEU A 131 5.97 13.89 -22.26
C LEU A 131 6.34 12.73 -23.19
N ASP A 132 7.60 12.70 -23.65
CA ASP A 132 8.11 11.65 -24.55
C ASP A 132 8.74 10.48 -23.76
N VAL A 133 9.13 10.71 -22.51
CA VAL A 133 9.73 9.68 -21.66
C VAL A 133 8.70 8.62 -21.28
N PRO A 134 9.01 7.31 -21.39
CA PRO A 134 8.14 6.23 -20.94
C PRO A 134 7.73 6.37 -19.46
N VAL A 135 6.50 5.96 -19.14
CA VAL A 135 5.95 6.03 -17.79
C VAL A 135 5.53 4.65 -17.32
N ALA A 136 5.94 4.28 -16.11
CA ALA A 136 5.43 3.12 -15.38
C ALA A 136 4.63 3.57 -14.14
N SER A 137 3.55 2.85 -13.83
CA SER A 137 2.77 3.02 -12.59
C SER A 137 2.89 1.76 -11.74
N ALA A 138 3.37 1.90 -10.51
CA ALA A 138 3.50 0.83 -9.53
C ALA A 138 2.28 0.84 -8.60
N ILE A 139 1.32 -0.01 -8.87
CA ILE A 139 -0.01 -0.04 -8.25
C ILE A 139 0.02 -0.95 -7.02
N THR A 140 -0.25 -0.38 -5.86
CA THR A 140 -0.27 -1.08 -4.58
C THR A 140 -1.68 -1.34 -4.03
N ASP A 141 -2.72 -0.81 -4.68
CA ASP A 141 -4.12 -1.07 -4.38
C ASP A 141 -4.65 -2.25 -5.19
N LEU A 142 -5.64 -2.96 -4.63
CA LEU A 142 -6.31 -4.08 -5.28
C LEU A 142 -7.42 -3.62 -6.22
N ALA A 143 -8.13 -2.54 -5.88
CA ALA A 143 -9.30 -2.06 -6.62
C ALA A 143 -9.50 -0.55 -6.48
N GLY A 144 -10.36 0.01 -7.34
CA GLY A 144 -10.60 1.45 -7.39
C GLY A 144 -9.49 2.19 -8.15
N LEU A 145 -8.99 1.61 -9.22
CA LEU A 145 -7.70 1.93 -9.83
C LEU A 145 -7.71 3.09 -10.83
N HIS A 146 -8.79 3.85 -10.93
CA HIS A 146 -8.93 4.90 -11.95
C HIS A 146 -7.87 6.01 -11.93
N TYR A 147 -7.26 6.32 -10.78
CA TYR A 147 -6.14 7.27 -10.71
C TYR A 147 -4.77 6.60 -10.78
N TRP A 148 -4.73 5.28 -10.56
CA TRP A 148 -3.54 4.47 -10.70
C TRP A 148 -3.26 4.09 -12.15
N ALA A 149 -4.30 3.65 -12.86
CA ALA A 149 -4.22 3.21 -14.24
C ALA A 149 -4.66 4.33 -15.18
N HIS A 150 -3.91 4.56 -16.24
CA HIS A 150 -4.22 5.56 -17.26
C HIS A 150 -3.76 5.08 -18.65
N PRO A 151 -4.56 5.31 -19.73
CA PRO A 151 -4.20 4.86 -21.09
C PRO A 151 -2.88 5.42 -21.64
N GLY A 152 -2.39 6.53 -21.08
CA GLY A 152 -1.12 7.14 -21.47
C GLY A 152 0.08 6.61 -20.66
N VAL A 153 -0.11 5.68 -19.74
CA VAL A 153 0.97 4.99 -19.01
C VAL A 153 1.39 3.76 -19.81
N ASP A 154 2.67 3.58 -20.05
CA ASP A 154 3.20 2.50 -20.90
C ASP A 154 3.22 1.14 -20.17
N LEU A 155 3.52 1.14 -18.87
CA LEU A 155 3.65 -0.06 -18.04
C LEU A 155 2.90 0.11 -16.72
N HIS A 156 1.98 -0.82 -16.41
CA HIS A 156 1.36 -0.93 -15.10
C HIS A 156 1.90 -2.16 -14.38
N LEU A 157 2.52 -1.95 -13.24
CA LEU A 157 2.98 -3.01 -12.33
C LEU A 157 1.94 -3.16 -11.22
N VAL A 158 1.40 -4.36 -11.04
CA VAL A 158 0.39 -4.63 -10.01
C VAL A 158 0.92 -5.64 -9.00
N ILE A 159 0.61 -5.45 -7.72
CA ILE A 159 0.96 -6.40 -6.65
C ILE A 159 -0.06 -7.53 -6.51
N HIS A 160 -1.28 -7.33 -7.00
CA HIS A 160 -2.36 -8.30 -6.99
C HIS A 160 -2.73 -8.70 -8.42
N ARG A 161 -2.71 -9.98 -8.74
CA ARG A 161 -3.13 -10.49 -10.08
C ARG A 161 -4.59 -10.16 -10.38
N GLU A 162 -5.42 -10.06 -9.35
CA GLU A 162 -6.84 -9.74 -9.42
C GLU A 162 -7.10 -8.31 -9.93
N SER A 163 -6.09 -7.42 -9.83
CA SER A 163 -6.16 -6.05 -10.34
C SER A 163 -6.02 -5.95 -11.86
N ILE A 164 -5.48 -6.98 -12.51
CA ILE A 164 -5.14 -6.96 -13.95
C ILE A 164 -6.35 -6.64 -14.82
N GLU A 165 -7.52 -7.22 -14.52
CA GLU A 165 -8.73 -7.00 -15.32
C GLU A 165 -9.23 -5.55 -15.23
N GLU A 166 -9.21 -4.95 -14.02
CA GLU A 166 -9.60 -3.56 -13.83
C GLU A 166 -8.64 -2.62 -14.55
N VAL A 167 -7.32 -2.85 -14.43
CA VAL A 167 -6.30 -2.06 -15.15
C VAL A 167 -6.48 -2.20 -16.66
N ARG A 168 -6.72 -3.40 -17.17
CA ARG A 168 -6.94 -3.64 -18.62
C ARG A 168 -8.19 -2.95 -19.14
N ALA A 169 -9.25 -2.90 -18.33
CA ALA A 169 -10.47 -2.17 -18.69
C ALA A 169 -10.23 -0.65 -18.80
N ILE A 170 -9.33 -0.09 -17.98
CA ILE A 170 -8.99 1.33 -17.97
C ILE A 170 -7.97 1.66 -19.06
N ALA A 171 -6.95 0.83 -19.23
CA ALA A 171 -5.77 1.05 -20.08
C ALA A 171 -5.49 -0.17 -20.99
N PRO A 172 -6.36 -0.46 -21.97
CA PRO A 172 -6.30 -1.70 -22.76
C PRO A 172 -5.05 -1.85 -23.63
N ALA A 173 -4.41 -0.75 -24.01
CA ALA A 173 -3.21 -0.76 -24.85
C ALA A 173 -1.91 -0.80 -24.02
N SER A 174 -1.96 -0.60 -22.71
CA SER A 174 -0.79 -0.58 -21.85
C SER A 174 -0.31 -1.99 -21.52
N ARG A 175 0.98 -2.13 -21.30
CA ARG A 175 1.55 -3.36 -20.73
C ARG A 175 1.19 -3.47 -19.26
N ILE A 176 0.70 -4.62 -18.83
CA ILE A 176 0.31 -4.88 -17.44
C ILE A 176 1.06 -6.11 -16.96
N VAL A 177 1.75 -5.99 -15.84
CA VAL A 177 2.54 -7.08 -15.26
C VAL A 177 2.24 -7.24 -13.78
N TRP A 178 1.91 -8.45 -13.37
CA TRP A 178 1.92 -8.84 -11.98
C TRP A 178 3.37 -9.06 -11.57
N ALA A 179 3.88 -8.23 -10.64
CA ALA A 179 5.30 -8.15 -10.35
C ALA A 179 5.58 -8.12 -8.84
N ASN A 180 6.70 -8.70 -8.44
CA ASN A 180 7.28 -8.56 -7.11
C ASN A 180 8.21 -7.33 -7.02
N GLY A 181 8.90 -7.15 -5.87
CA GLY A 181 9.90 -6.10 -5.68
C GLY A 181 9.32 -4.74 -5.32
N MET A 182 8.04 -4.67 -4.93
CA MET A 182 7.38 -3.47 -4.39
C MET A 182 7.16 -3.54 -2.87
N TRP A 183 7.61 -4.60 -2.22
CA TRP A 183 7.62 -4.83 -0.76
C TRP A 183 8.98 -5.37 -0.33
N SER A 184 9.23 -5.49 0.99
CA SER A 184 10.53 -5.96 1.49
C SER A 184 10.90 -7.33 0.92
N PRO A 185 12.11 -7.53 0.43
CA PRO A 185 12.59 -8.82 -0.06
C PRO A 185 12.60 -9.90 1.04
N ASP A 186 12.57 -9.52 2.31
CA ASP A 186 12.48 -10.47 3.44
C ASP A 186 11.25 -11.37 3.34
N PHE A 187 10.17 -10.88 2.73
CA PHE A 187 8.97 -11.69 2.51
C PHE A 187 9.15 -12.78 1.46
N LEU A 188 10.15 -12.70 0.62
CA LEU A 188 10.49 -13.74 -0.37
C LEU A 188 11.22 -14.94 0.26
N VAL A 189 11.71 -14.78 1.50
CA VAL A 189 12.37 -15.84 2.24
C VAL A 189 11.37 -16.45 3.23
N PRO A 190 11.18 -17.80 3.23
CA PRO A 190 10.34 -18.46 4.21
C PRO A 190 10.75 -18.12 5.65
N ARG A 191 9.78 -17.95 6.52
CA ARG A 191 10.02 -17.64 7.95
C ARG A 191 9.23 -18.59 8.82
N ASP A 192 9.93 -19.39 9.61
CA ASP A 192 9.30 -20.31 10.58
C ASP A 192 8.58 -19.53 11.68
N ARG A 193 7.39 -19.99 12.05
CA ARG A 193 6.55 -19.35 13.07
C ARG A 193 7.18 -19.39 14.46
N GLY A 194 7.77 -20.51 14.83
CA GLY A 194 8.41 -20.67 16.15
C GLY A 194 9.65 -19.80 16.26
N ASP A 195 10.45 -19.72 15.18
CA ASP A 195 11.61 -18.84 15.13
C ASP A 195 11.22 -17.36 15.22
N ALA A 196 10.13 -16.96 14.52
CA ALA A 196 9.61 -15.61 14.61
C ALA A 196 9.11 -15.28 16.03
N ARG A 197 8.38 -16.20 16.66
CA ARG A 197 7.93 -16.03 18.05
C ARG A 197 9.10 -15.87 19.03
N ARG A 198 10.14 -16.68 18.88
CA ARG A 198 11.35 -16.57 19.72
C ARG A 198 12.07 -15.23 19.50
N ALA A 199 12.20 -14.80 18.26
CA ALA A 199 12.84 -13.51 17.91
C ALA A 199 12.09 -12.29 18.49
N LEU A 200 10.78 -12.41 18.66
CA LEU A 200 9.89 -11.34 19.15
C LEU A 200 9.57 -11.46 20.65
N ASP A 201 10.19 -12.40 21.36
CA ASP A 201 9.90 -12.69 22.77
C ASP A 201 8.39 -12.90 23.00
N LEU A 202 7.79 -13.75 22.16
CA LEU A 202 6.37 -14.15 22.23
C LEU A 202 6.25 -15.55 22.85
N PRO A 203 5.10 -15.84 23.49
CA PRO A 203 4.82 -17.19 23.98
C PRO A 203 4.90 -18.22 22.85
N PRO A 204 5.50 -19.41 23.09
CA PRO A 204 5.56 -20.47 22.09
C PRO A 204 4.16 -20.98 21.71
N ASP A 205 3.25 -21.00 22.68
CA ASP A 205 1.89 -21.50 22.58
C ASP A 205 0.86 -20.38 22.75
N GLY A 206 -0.38 -20.69 22.39
CA GLY A 206 -1.51 -19.76 22.44
C GLY A 206 -1.62 -18.84 21.21
N PRO A 207 -2.78 -18.19 21.06
CA PRO A 207 -3.03 -17.27 19.96
C PRO A 207 -2.19 -15.98 20.06
N VAL A 208 -1.60 -15.55 18.96
CA VAL A 208 -0.96 -14.24 18.81
C VAL A 208 -1.76 -13.44 17.79
N ILE A 209 -2.35 -12.33 18.20
CA ILE A 209 -3.16 -11.47 17.35
C ILE A 209 -2.44 -10.15 17.16
N VAL A 210 -2.11 -9.85 15.91
CA VAL A 210 -1.47 -8.58 15.51
C VAL A 210 -2.57 -7.60 15.12
N VAL A 211 -2.53 -6.39 15.69
CA VAL A 211 -3.43 -5.28 15.34
C VAL A 211 -2.58 -4.18 14.72
N SER A 212 -2.91 -3.73 13.52
CA SER A 212 -2.15 -2.71 12.81
C SER A 212 -3.04 -1.70 12.10
N GLY A 213 -2.72 -0.43 12.24
CA GLY A 213 -3.32 0.68 11.48
C GLY A 213 -2.36 1.27 10.44
N GLY A 214 -1.32 0.51 10.05
CA GLY A 214 -0.26 0.99 9.17
C GLY A 214 0.62 2.04 9.82
N GLY A 215 1.42 2.74 9.01
CA GLY A 215 2.38 3.74 9.50
C GLY A 215 1.77 4.91 10.26
N TRP A 216 0.48 5.20 10.04
CA TRP A 216 -0.27 6.30 10.68
C TRP A 216 -1.30 5.82 11.71
N ALA A 217 -1.26 4.56 12.11
CA ALA A 217 -2.18 3.97 13.10
C ALA A 217 -3.66 4.27 12.81
N MET A 218 -4.06 4.17 11.56
CA MET A 218 -5.43 4.45 11.12
C MET A 218 -6.42 3.43 11.66
N GLY A 219 -7.65 3.87 11.93
CA GLY A 219 -8.76 3.02 12.34
C GLY A 219 -8.95 2.87 13.85
N ASP A 220 -9.81 1.93 14.26
CA ASP A 220 -10.15 1.67 15.67
C ASP A 220 -9.25 0.57 16.26
N LEU A 221 -7.97 0.91 16.50
CA LEU A 221 -7.02 -0.04 17.10
C LEU A 221 -7.45 -0.46 18.52
N ALA A 222 -8.05 0.44 19.26
CA ALA A 222 -8.50 0.16 20.63
C ALA A 222 -9.65 -0.86 20.64
N GLY A 223 -10.65 -0.67 19.78
CA GLY A 223 -11.75 -1.63 19.65
C GLY A 223 -11.30 -2.98 19.08
N ALA A 224 -10.32 -2.97 18.16
CA ALA A 224 -9.70 -4.19 17.67
C ALA A 224 -8.94 -4.95 18.77
N ALA A 225 -8.17 -4.22 19.59
CA ALA A 225 -7.47 -4.79 20.75
C ALA A 225 -8.41 -5.37 21.79
N GLU A 226 -9.52 -4.67 22.09
CA GLU A 226 -10.57 -5.20 22.98
C GLU A 226 -11.20 -6.50 22.45
N ALA A 227 -11.45 -6.57 21.15
CA ALA A 227 -11.96 -7.79 20.53
C ALA A 227 -10.94 -8.95 20.63
N ALA A 228 -9.68 -8.66 20.32
CA ALA A 228 -8.60 -9.63 20.42
C ALA A 228 -8.38 -10.15 21.85
N LEU A 229 -8.49 -9.30 22.85
CA LEU A 229 -8.33 -9.68 24.26
C LEU A 229 -9.48 -10.55 24.80
N ARG A 230 -10.64 -10.62 24.12
CA ARG A 230 -11.71 -11.59 24.45
C ARG A 230 -11.39 -13.02 24.02
N VAL A 231 -10.37 -13.20 23.20
CA VAL A 231 -9.87 -14.54 22.87
C VAL A 231 -9.06 -15.07 24.06
N ASP A 232 -9.41 -16.26 24.53
CA ASP A 232 -8.74 -16.87 25.67
C ASP A 232 -7.25 -17.06 25.40
N ALA A 233 -6.43 -16.70 26.40
CA ALA A 233 -4.98 -16.81 26.38
C ALA A 233 -4.28 -16.09 25.19
N ALA A 234 -4.98 -15.20 24.47
CA ALA A 234 -4.37 -14.48 23.37
C ALA A 234 -3.33 -13.46 23.83
N THR A 235 -2.19 -13.43 23.15
CA THR A 235 -1.26 -12.30 23.19
C THR A 235 -1.62 -11.33 22.09
N VAL A 236 -1.85 -10.06 22.44
CA VAL A 236 -2.26 -9.01 21.51
C VAL A 236 -1.13 -8.03 21.30
N VAL A 237 -0.76 -7.78 20.06
CA VAL A 237 0.31 -6.84 19.70
C VAL A 237 -0.28 -5.73 18.82
N CYS A 238 -0.29 -4.49 19.34
CA CYS A 238 -0.75 -3.33 18.60
C CYS A 238 0.44 -2.59 18.00
N LEU A 239 0.54 -2.59 16.68
CA LEU A 239 1.56 -1.87 15.93
C LEU A 239 1.01 -0.49 15.54
N CYS A 240 1.48 0.55 16.24
CA CYS A 240 0.98 1.93 16.13
C CYS A 240 1.76 2.77 15.10
N GLY A 241 2.65 2.15 14.32
CA GLY A 241 3.45 2.87 13.36
C GLY A 241 4.23 4.03 13.97
N ARG A 242 4.23 5.18 13.29
CA ARG A 242 4.95 6.38 13.74
C ARG A 242 4.13 7.28 14.67
N MET A 243 2.95 6.82 15.11
CA MET A 243 2.00 7.61 15.90
C MET A 243 2.20 7.35 17.40
N GLU A 244 3.16 8.04 18.00
CA GLU A 244 3.50 7.89 19.42
C GLU A 244 2.31 8.22 20.36
N GLU A 245 1.47 9.19 19.99
CA GLU A 245 0.27 9.55 20.76
C GLU A 245 -0.73 8.39 20.83
N VAL A 246 -0.90 7.66 19.71
CA VAL A 246 -1.78 6.48 19.66
C VAL A 246 -1.20 5.35 20.50
N ARG A 247 0.11 5.10 20.41
CA ARG A 247 0.79 4.11 21.22
C ARG A 247 0.63 4.39 22.72
N ALA A 248 0.89 5.64 23.14
CA ALA A 248 0.79 6.05 24.54
C ALA A 248 -0.66 5.95 25.05
N SER A 249 -1.64 6.33 24.20
CA SER A 249 -3.06 6.22 24.55
C SER A 249 -3.49 4.76 24.72
N LEU A 250 -3.05 3.84 23.85
CA LEU A 250 -3.32 2.41 24.00
C LEU A 250 -2.64 1.83 25.25
N ALA A 251 -1.38 2.17 25.49
CA ALA A 251 -0.68 1.73 26.70
C ALA A 251 -1.37 2.19 27.98
N ALA A 252 -1.87 3.43 28.02
CA ALA A 252 -2.63 3.96 29.16
C ALA A 252 -4.00 3.28 29.32
N ARG A 253 -4.73 3.06 28.21
CA ARG A 253 -6.06 2.44 28.23
C ARG A 253 -6.03 0.99 28.73
N PHE A 254 -4.98 0.25 28.36
CA PHE A 254 -4.78 -1.15 28.73
C PHE A 254 -3.72 -1.32 29.83
N ALA A 255 -3.53 -0.30 30.67
CA ALA A 255 -2.59 -0.38 31.77
C ALA A 255 -2.92 -1.56 32.70
N GLY A 256 -1.93 -2.45 32.93
CA GLY A 256 -2.12 -3.67 33.72
C GLY A 256 -2.56 -4.91 32.94
N GLU A 257 -2.97 -4.80 31.66
CA GLU A 257 -3.22 -5.97 30.83
C GLU A 257 -1.89 -6.51 30.25
N ARG A 258 -1.42 -7.61 30.88
CA ARG A 258 -0.10 -8.22 30.53
C ARG A 258 -0.09 -8.88 29.15
N ARG A 259 -1.25 -9.22 28.61
CA ARG A 259 -1.38 -9.88 27.30
C ARG A 259 -1.31 -8.89 26.15
N LEU A 260 -1.29 -7.57 26.41
CA LEU A 260 -1.23 -6.55 25.37
C LEU A 260 0.12 -5.83 25.36
N ARG A 261 0.69 -5.72 24.16
CA ARG A 261 1.88 -4.91 23.87
C ARG A 261 1.52 -3.82 22.87
N ALA A 262 1.66 -2.54 23.23
CA ALA A 262 1.53 -1.40 22.32
C ALA A 262 2.92 -0.96 21.85
N LEU A 263 3.23 -1.19 20.58
CA LEU A 263 4.53 -0.93 19.96
C LEU A 263 4.44 0.21 18.94
N GLY A 264 5.53 0.89 18.72
CA GLY A 264 5.68 1.92 17.68
C GLY A 264 5.91 1.32 16.29
N PHE A 265 6.70 2.02 15.47
CA PHE A 265 7.10 1.56 14.15
C PHE A 265 8.00 0.32 14.27
N THR A 266 7.85 -0.61 13.35
CA THR A 266 8.64 -1.85 13.31
C THR A 266 9.24 -2.07 11.93
N ASP A 267 10.50 -2.48 11.88
CA ASP A 267 11.19 -2.89 10.66
C ASP A 267 11.12 -4.41 10.42
N VAL A 268 10.57 -5.16 11.40
CA VAL A 268 10.45 -6.62 11.35
C VAL A 268 9.00 -7.09 11.17
N MET A 269 8.26 -6.42 10.30
CA MET A 269 6.85 -6.74 10.02
C MET A 269 6.67 -8.20 9.58
N GLY A 270 7.65 -8.73 8.81
CA GLY A 270 7.66 -10.12 8.37
C GLY A 270 7.66 -11.13 9.52
N ASP A 271 8.35 -10.83 10.61
CA ASP A 271 8.36 -11.67 11.82
C ASP A 271 7.03 -11.60 12.57
N TRP A 272 6.44 -10.39 12.70
CA TRP A 272 5.12 -10.23 13.33
C TRP A 272 4.04 -11.02 12.60
N LEU A 273 4.04 -10.98 11.27
CA LEU A 273 3.08 -11.72 10.45
C LEU A 273 3.35 -13.24 10.45
N ALA A 274 4.62 -13.64 10.48
CA ALA A 274 4.97 -15.06 10.62
C ALA A 274 4.54 -15.62 11.98
N ALA A 275 4.76 -14.87 13.08
CA ALA A 275 4.41 -15.24 14.44
C ALA A 275 2.91 -15.21 14.72
N GLY A 276 2.17 -14.32 14.05
CA GLY A 276 0.75 -14.04 14.30
C GLY A 276 -0.19 -15.13 13.78
N ASP A 277 -1.26 -15.38 14.50
CA ASP A 277 -2.35 -16.27 14.10
C ASP A 277 -3.51 -15.53 13.43
N ALA A 278 -3.55 -14.22 13.58
CA ALA A 278 -4.43 -13.31 12.83
C ALA A 278 -3.83 -11.92 12.80
N LEU A 279 -4.05 -11.22 11.69
CA LEU A 279 -3.84 -9.79 11.54
C LEU A 279 -5.18 -9.09 11.49
N ILE A 280 -5.44 -8.16 12.43
CA ILE A 280 -6.53 -7.19 12.31
C ILE A 280 -5.92 -5.91 11.75
N HIS A 281 -6.37 -5.50 10.56
CA HIS A 281 -5.79 -4.38 9.84
C HIS A 281 -6.87 -3.39 9.38
N SER A 282 -6.62 -2.10 9.52
CA SER A 282 -7.60 -1.06 9.23
C SER A 282 -7.35 -0.33 7.91
N THR A 283 -6.21 -0.56 7.30
CA THR A 283 -5.84 0.01 5.99
C THR A 283 -5.77 -1.10 4.93
N VAL A 284 -5.34 -0.75 3.73
CA VAL A 284 -5.23 -1.67 2.60
C VAL A 284 -3.80 -1.65 2.05
N GLY A 285 -3.54 -2.35 0.96
CA GLY A 285 -2.25 -2.33 0.28
C GLY A 285 -1.28 -3.38 0.79
N LEU A 286 -0.01 -3.00 0.93
CA LEU A 286 1.11 -3.93 1.12
C LEU A 286 0.96 -4.86 2.33
N THR A 287 0.53 -4.36 3.49
CA THR A 287 0.45 -5.17 4.72
C THR A 287 -0.49 -6.37 4.58
N VAL A 288 -1.58 -6.23 3.80
CA VAL A 288 -2.48 -7.35 3.52
C VAL A 288 -1.79 -8.39 2.65
N LEU A 289 -1.09 -7.95 1.60
CA LEU A 289 -0.31 -8.84 0.74
C LEU A 289 0.80 -9.55 1.52
N GLU A 290 1.53 -8.83 2.35
CA GLU A 290 2.59 -9.34 3.23
C GLU A 290 2.08 -10.43 4.18
N ALA A 291 0.86 -10.23 4.72
CA ALA A 291 0.22 -11.24 5.56
C ALA A 291 -0.17 -12.49 4.77
N ILE A 292 -0.68 -12.33 3.54
CA ILE A 292 -0.99 -13.46 2.63
C ILE A 292 0.29 -14.26 2.33
N ILE A 293 1.40 -13.58 2.01
CA ILE A 293 2.69 -14.22 1.77
C ILE A 293 3.14 -15.06 2.99
N ARG A 294 2.89 -14.57 4.21
CA ARG A 294 3.24 -15.26 5.45
C ARG A 294 2.21 -16.32 5.91
N GLY A 295 1.10 -16.48 5.19
CA GLY A 295 0.01 -17.33 5.63
C GLY A 295 -0.63 -16.83 6.92
N CYS A 296 -0.60 -15.53 7.21
CA CYS A 296 -1.27 -14.93 8.34
C CYS A 296 -2.70 -14.53 7.93
N PRO A 297 -3.76 -15.09 8.53
CA PRO A 297 -5.13 -14.71 8.21
C PRO A 297 -5.36 -13.23 8.43
N VAL A 298 -5.98 -12.54 7.47
CA VAL A 298 -6.22 -11.10 7.51
C VAL A 298 -7.68 -10.81 7.77
N ILE A 299 -7.91 -9.88 8.70
CA ILE A 299 -9.22 -9.30 8.97
C ILE A 299 -9.12 -7.78 8.77
N SER A 300 -9.70 -7.28 7.69
CA SER A 300 -9.88 -5.83 7.52
C SER A 300 -11.00 -5.36 8.43
N TYR A 301 -10.68 -4.56 9.44
CA TYR A 301 -11.63 -4.13 10.45
C TYR A 301 -12.00 -2.66 10.30
N GLY A 302 -13.29 -2.44 10.40
CA GLY A 302 -13.90 -1.14 10.26
C GLY A 302 -14.34 -0.85 8.82
N TRP A 303 -15.24 0.11 8.69
CA TRP A 303 -15.71 0.54 7.39
C TRP A 303 -14.74 1.60 6.89
N GLY A 304 -13.75 1.15 6.14
CA GLY A 304 -12.76 2.02 5.50
C GLY A 304 -13.42 3.05 4.61
N ARG A 305 -12.76 4.19 4.44
CA ARG A 305 -13.21 5.32 3.65
C ARG A 305 -12.49 5.36 2.31
N GLY A 306 -13.11 5.99 1.33
CA GLY A 306 -12.47 6.24 0.05
C GLY A 306 -11.96 4.97 -0.64
N HIS A 307 -10.66 4.92 -0.96
CA HIS A 307 -10.02 3.78 -1.61
C HIS A 307 -10.03 2.52 -0.75
N ILE A 308 -9.99 2.63 0.58
CA ILE A 308 -10.06 1.50 1.50
C ILE A 308 -11.36 0.71 1.31
N ARG A 309 -12.48 1.42 1.08
CA ARG A 309 -13.78 0.81 0.83
C ARG A 309 -13.80 -0.04 -0.45
N ALA A 310 -13.22 0.47 -1.53
CA ALA A 310 -13.12 -0.25 -2.80
C ALA A 310 -12.29 -1.54 -2.63
N ASN A 311 -11.16 -1.43 -1.94
CA ASN A 311 -10.30 -2.58 -1.64
C ASN A 311 -11.01 -3.61 -0.74
N ASN A 312 -11.78 -3.18 0.28
CA ASN A 312 -12.55 -4.08 1.13
C ASN A 312 -13.61 -4.86 0.35
N HIS A 313 -14.27 -4.23 -0.61
CA HIS A 313 -15.19 -4.95 -1.51
C HIS A 313 -14.44 -6.00 -2.35
N ALA A 314 -13.26 -5.66 -2.86
CA ALA A 314 -12.43 -6.57 -3.62
C ALA A 314 -11.89 -7.71 -2.75
N TYR A 315 -11.45 -7.46 -1.52
CA TYR A 315 -11.04 -8.51 -0.58
C TYR A 315 -12.13 -9.54 -0.34
N ARG A 316 -13.38 -9.09 -0.11
CA ARG A 316 -14.54 -10.01 -0.01
C ARG A 316 -14.79 -10.78 -1.30
N ARG A 317 -14.77 -10.09 -2.44
CA ARG A 317 -15.03 -10.67 -3.75
C ARG A 317 -14.03 -11.77 -4.11
N PHE A 318 -12.76 -11.55 -3.82
CA PHE A 318 -11.67 -12.47 -4.17
C PHE A 318 -11.27 -13.42 -3.03
N GLY A 319 -11.87 -13.29 -1.86
CA GLY A 319 -11.56 -14.15 -0.70
C GLY A 319 -10.15 -13.93 -0.13
N LEU A 320 -9.57 -12.73 -0.29
CA LEU A 320 -8.21 -12.44 0.14
C LEU A 320 -8.10 -12.02 1.61
N ALA A 321 -9.18 -11.50 2.19
CA ALA A 321 -9.27 -11.15 3.59
C ALA A 321 -10.71 -11.17 4.07
N ASP A 322 -10.93 -11.49 5.35
CA ASP A 322 -12.19 -11.22 6.00
C ASP A 322 -12.39 -9.70 6.17
N VAL A 323 -13.62 -9.22 6.02
CA VAL A 323 -13.93 -7.79 6.23
C VAL A 323 -15.02 -7.70 7.29
N ALA A 324 -14.69 -7.08 8.41
CA ALA A 324 -15.58 -6.84 9.53
C ALA A 324 -15.89 -5.34 9.68
N THR A 325 -17.16 -4.98 9.74
CA THR A 325 -17.62 -3.59 9.90
C THR A 325 -18.20 -3.33 11.29
N THR A 326 -18.50 -4.40 12.01
CA THR A 326 -19.02 -4.38 13.38
C THR A 326 -18.15 -5.24 14.29
N ARG A 327 -18.29 -5.04 15.60
CA ARG A 327 -17.58 -5.88 16.60
C ARG A 327 -18.03 -7.35 16.54
N ALA A 328 -19.30 -7.61 16.30
CA ALA A 328 -19.80 -8.97 16.16
C ALA A 328 -19.23 -9.70 14.93
N GLU A 329 -19.08 -8.97 13.81
CA GLU A 329 -18.41 -9.50 12.62
C GLU A 329 -16.92 -9.73 12.87
N LEU A 330 -16.25 -8.84 13.63
CA LEU A 330 -14.85 -9.00 14.00
C LEU A 330 -14.65 -10.24 14.88
N ASP A 331 -15.51 -10.46 15.89
CA ASP A 331 -15.44 -11.64 16.74
C ASP A 331 -15.66 -12.93 15.92
N ALA A 332 -16.58 -12.91 14.96
CA ALA A 332 -16.80 -14.03 14.06
C ALA A 332 -15.61 -14.29 13.12
N ALA A 333 -15.01 -13.24 12.58
CA ALA A 333 -13.82 -13.31 11.73
C ALA A 333 -12.60 -13.83 12.50
N LEU A 334 -12.40 -13.38 13.75
CA LEU A 334 -11.33 -13.88 14.61
C LEU A 334 -11.47 -15.38 14.86
N ARG A 335 -12.68 -15.87 15.16
CA ARG A 335 -12.90 -17.32 15.33
C ARG A 335 -12.54 -18.11 14.08
N ARG A 336 -12.87 -17.61 12.88
CA ARG A 336 -12.49 -18.27 11.62
C ARG A 336 -10.98 -18.24 11.41
N ALA A 337 -10.35 -17.09 11.59
CA ALA A 337 -8.92 -16.91 11.43
C ALA A 337 -8.11 -17.86 12.34
N LEU A 338 -8.53 -17.97 13.60
CA LEU A 338 -7.87 -18.84 14.58
C LEU A 338 -8.14 -20.34 14.36
N ALA A 339 -9.23 -20.70 13.68
CA ALA A 339 -9.55 -22.08 13.37
C ALA A 339 -8.76 -22.61 12.17
N HIS A 340 -8.32 -21.75 11.27
CA HIS A 340 -7.60 -22.15 10.06
C HIS A 340 -6.55 -21.10 9.66
N ARG A 341 -5.29 -21.51 9.70
CA ARG A 341 -4.18 -20.72 9.16
C ARG A 341 -3.89 -21.19 7.72
N PRO A 342 -3.95 -20.32 6.71
CA PRO A 342 -3.57 -20.67 5.35
C PRO A 342 -2.07 -20.95 5.26
N GLU A 343 -1.68 -21.72 4.24
CA GLU A 343 -0.28 -21.89 3.89
C GLU A 343 0.30 -20.56 3.34
N PRO A 344 1.60 -20.28 3.56
CA PRO A 344 2.29 -19.16 2.96
C PRO A 344 2.19 -19.18 1.42
N ASP A 345 1.84 -18.07 0.80
CA ASP A 345 1.81 -17.95 -0.66
C ASP A 345 3.19 -17.58 -1.21
N LEU A 346 3.95 -18.57 -1.60
CA LEU A 346 5.27 -18.41 -2.19
C LEU A 346 5.24 -18.22 -3.72
N SER A 347 4.06 -18.23 -4.36
CA SER A 347 3.94 -18.02 -5.81
C SER A 347 4.49 -16.65 -6.24
N LEU A 348 4.41 -15.67 -5.33
CA LEU A 348 4.94 -14.32 -5.50
C LEU A 348 6.48 -14.26 -5.63
N THR A 349 7.20 -15.30 -5.23
CA THR A 349 8.66 -15.39 -5.43
C THR A 349 9.05 -15.74 -6.87
N GLN A 350 8.10 -16.25 -7.67
CA GLN A 350 8.33 -16.76 -9.03
C GLN A 350 7.88 -15.81 -10.12
N ILE A 351 7.28 -14.66 -9.76
CA ILE A 351 6.83 -13.65 -10.72
C ILE A 351 7.96 -12.68 -11.05
N PRO A 352 7.91 -11.98 -12.20
CA PRO A 352 8.91 -10.99 -12.58
C PRO A 352 9.11 -9.91 -11.52
N SER A 353 10.34 -9.39 -11.39
CA SER A 353 10.59 -8.25 -10.52
C SER A 353 10.13 -6.95 -11.19
N ALA A 354 9.63 -6.00 -10.41
CA ALA A 354 9.33 -4.66 -10.90
C ALA A 354 10.56 -3.99 -11.53
N ALA A 355 11.74 -4.23 -10.96
CA ALA A 355 12.99 -3.68 -11.46
C ALA A 355 13.32 -4.19 -12.87
N SER A 356 13.24 -5.52 -13.12
CA SER A 356 13.48 -6.10 -14.44
C SER A 356 12.52 -5.56 -15.49
N GLU A 357 11.25 -5.41 -15.13
CA GLU A 357 10.22 -4.91 -16.03
C GLU A 357 10.39 -3.41 -16.37
N ILE A 358 10.81 -2.61 -15.38
CA ILE A 358 11.15 -1.20 -15.58
C ILE A 358 12.37 -1.06 -16.49
N LEU A 359 13.43 -1.85 -16.27
CA LEU A 359 14.62 -1.86 -17.13
C LEU A 359 14.30 -2.27 -18.57
N ALA A 360 13.46 -3.30 -18.75
CA ALA A 360 12.99 -3.71 -20.06
C ALA A 360 12.15 -2.65 -20.78
N GLN A 361 11.42 -1.82 -20.03
CA GLN A 361 10.62 -0.70 -20.57
C GLN A 361 11.51 0.50 -20.93
N ALA A 362 12.54 0.80 -20.13
CA ALA A 362 13.49 1.89 -20.39
C ALA A 362 14.36 1.65 -21.63
N GLY A 363 14.57 0.38 -22.01
CA GLY A 363 15.37 0.01 -23.19
C GLY A 363 14.58 -0.07 -24.52
N ARG A 364 13.28 0.23 -24.50
CA ARG A 364 12.40 0.25 -25.68
C ARG A 364 12.29 1.62 -26.30
#